data_e8de3c873abb32be0622346373a64ca4
#
_entry.id   e8de3c873abb32be0622346373a64ca4
#
_cell.length_a   1.000
_cell.length_b   1.000
_cell.length_c   1.000
_cell.angle_alpha   90.00
_cell.angle_beta   90.00
_cell.angle_gamma   90.00
#
_symmetry.space_group_name_H-M   'P 1'
#
loop_
_entity.id
_entity.type
_entity.pdbx_description
1 polymer ?
#
loop_
_entity_poly.entity_id
_entity_poly.type
_entity_poly.pdbx_seq_one_letter_code
_entity_poly.pdbx_strand_id
1 'polypeptide(L)'
;MFQGLREEYKEAESSLDKAIMQMPRMANLYVNRALTRYHQDNLRGAMSDYDACLDIEPRNYLAHYNRGLLRASVGEDNLAIEDFNFVLELEPDNTIALYNRALLLDNIGDYNGAIRDISAVIKDYPEFWEGYRRRASIRRKVGDTYGAERDEFKLLQARLDAAAGKKQPVRTRKKSEKRIEDYAALVEEDTHEEENEYVSEYRGKVQNRQAELRPQPVYSLAYYKKESETNPYVAYCSELEKLNAARVLPQQLYLTDREAPLTEKQTEM
;
A
#
# COMPACT_ATOMS: atom_id res chain seq x y z
N MET A 1 11.57 -4.94 -17.85
CA MET A 1 10.94 -4.02 -16.86
C MET A 1 11.50 -4.22 -15.46
N PHE A 2 11.50 -5.43 -14.86
CA PHE A 2 12.06 -5.66 -13.50
C PHE A 2 13.56 -5.38 -13.32
N GLN A 3 14.38 -5.47 -14.37
CA GLN A 3 15.81 -5.18 -14.27
C GLN A 3 16.10 -3.67 -14.13
N GLY A 4 15.36 -2.81 -14.82
CA GLY A 4 15.52 -1.36 -14.72
C GLY A 4 15.21 -0.83 -13.32
N LEU A 5 14.06 -1.23 -12.73
CA LEU A 5 13.68 -0.87 -11.37
C LEU A 5 14.74 -1.32 -10.33
N ARG A 6 15.35 -2.47 -10.54
CA ARG A 6 16.38 -2.99 -9.64
C ARG A 6 17.69 -2.20 -9.71
N GLU A 7 18.01 -1.61 -10.85
CA GLU A 7 19.16 -0.71 -11.03
C GLU A 7 18.88 0.63 -10.36
N GLU A 8 17.70 1.19 -10.51
CA GLU A 8 17.26 2.43 -9.85
C GLU A 8 17.36 2.34 -8.32
N TYR A 9 16.91 1.22 -7.73
CA TYR A 9 17.05 1.01 -6.28
C TYR A 9 18.52 0.91 -5.83
N LYS A 10 19.43 0.35 -6.63
CA LYS A 10 20.86 0.31 -6.30
C LYS A 10 21.50 1.70 -6.36
N GLU A 11 21.12 2.51 -7.34
CA GLU A 11 21.58 3.88 -7.45
C GLU A 11 21.06 4.75 -6.29
N ALA A 12 19.78 4.57 -5.93
CA ALA A 12 19.19 5.20 -4.75
C ALA A 12 19.91 4.79 -3.46
N GLU A 13 20.18 3.50 -3.25
CA GLU A 13 20.95 3.02 -2.10
C GLU A 13 22.34 3.65 -2.06
N SER A 14 23.06 3.69 -3.18
CA SER A 14 24.39 4.32 -3.25
C SER A 14 24.35 5.82 -2.92
N SER A 15 23.31 6.52 -3.35
CA SER A 15 23.13 7.94 -3.06
C SER A 15 22.82 8.16 -1.58
N LEU A 16 21.98 7.32 -0.97
CA LEU A 16 21.66 7.33 0.45
C LEU A 16 22.88 6.98 1.31
N ASP A 17 23.72 6.04 0.86
CA ASP A 17 24.99 5.74 1.55
C ASP A 17 25.90 6.96 1.64
N LYS A 18 26.02 7.71 0.54
CA LYS A 18 26.81 8.96 0.51
C LYS A 18 26.19 10.03 1.42
N ALA A 19 24.87 10.15 1.43
CA ALA A 19 24.16 11.09 2.30
C ALA A 19 24.35 10.74 3.78
N ILE A 20 24.24 9.45 4.15
CA ILE A 20 24.47 8.98 5.52
C ILE A 20 25.91 9.23 5.97
N MET A 21 26.90 9.06 5.08
CA MET A 21 28.30 9.40 5.39
C MET A 21 28.48 10.90 5.75
N GLN A 22 27.72 11.77 5.09
CA GLN A 22 27.77 13.21 5.34
C GLN A 22 26.94 13.61 6.56
N MET A 23 25.78 12.96 6.77
CA MET A 23 24.80 13.30 7.81
C MET A 23 24.38 12.04 8.62
N PRO A 24 25.30 11.45 9.41
CA PRO A 24 25.07 10.15 10.05
C PRO A 24 23.99 10.17 11.16
N ARG A 25 23.54 11.36 11.59
CA ARG A 25 22.48 11.50 12.60
C ARG A 25 21.12 11.88 12.02
N MET A 26 20.97 11.85 10.71
CA MET A 26 19.70 12.14 10.06
C MET A 26 18.88 10.84 9.94
N ALA A 27 17.96 10.61 10.88
CA ALA A 27 17.18 9.39 11.02
C ALA A 27 16.41 9.00 9.73
N ASN A 28 15.85 9.99 9.02
CA ASN A 28 15.08 9.75 7.80
C ASN A 28 15.90 9.12 6.66
N LEU A 29 17.22 9.36 6.59
CA LEU A 29 18.05 8.72 5.57
C LEU A 29 18.09 7.20 5.74
N TYR A 30 18.10 6.74 6.98
CA TYR A 30 18.06 5.30 7.29
C TYR A 30 16.71 4.70 6.95
N VAL A 31 15.59 5.39 7.22
CA VAL A 31 14.25 4.93 6.80
C VAL A 31 14.17 4.78 5.29
N ASN A 32 14.65 5.77 4.55
CA ASN A 32 14.62 5.74 3.08
C ASN A 32 15.52 4.62 2.53
N ARG A 33 16.71 4.42 3.10
CA ARG A 33 17.58 3.32 2.70
C ARG A 33 16.99 1.96 3.07
N ALA A 34 16.34 1.83 4.21
CA ALA A 34 15.61 0.63 4.60
C ALA A 34 14.52 0.27 3.59
N LEU A 35 13.72 1.24 3.16
CA LEU A 35 12.70 1.06 2.13
C LEU A 35 13.32 0.62 0.79
N THR A 36 14.39 1.27 0.38
CA THR A 36 15.15 0.92 -0.83
C THR A 36 15.66 -0.52 -0.78
N ARG A 37 16.23 -0.92 0.37
CA ARG A 37 16.72 -2.29 0.62
C ARG A 37 15.59 -3.31 0.66
N TYR A 38 14.45 -2.94 1.23
CA TYR A 38 13.26 -3.79 1.24
C TYR A 38 12.80 -4.12 -0.19
N HIS A 39 12.76 -3.13 -1.08
CA HIS A 39 12.41 -3.34 -2.48
C HIS A 39 13.45 -4.13 -3.28
N GLN A 40 14.68 -4.21 -2.79
CA GLN A 40 15.73 -5.07 -3.33
C GLN A 40 15.72 -6.50 -2.71
N ASP A 41 14.73 -6.81 -1.86
CA ASP A 41 14.65 -8.07 -1.10
C ASP A 41 15.80 -8.25 -0.08
N ASN A 42 16.50 -7.15 0.25
CA ASN A 42 17.51 -7.12 1.29
C ASN A 42 16.87 -6.83 2.66
N LEU A 43 16.10 -7.80 3.16
CA LEU A 43 15.30 -7.65 4.38
C LEU A 43 16.17 -7.42 5.62
N ARG A 44 17.36 -8.06 5.68
CA ARG A 44 18.32 -7.87 6.80
C ARG A 44 18.89 -6.46 6.82
N GLY A 45 19.27 -5.95 5.65
CA GLY A 45 19.77 -4.58 5.54
C GLY A 45 18.70 -3.55 5.89
N ALA A 46 17.45 -3.78 5.45
CA ALA A 46 16.32 -2.93 5.81
C ALA A 46 16.06 -2.94 7.33
N MET A 47 16.07 -4.11 7.97
CA MET A 47 15.91 -4.22 9.43
C MET A 47 16.97 -3.42 10.17
N SER A 48 18.25 -3.61 9.80
CA SER A 48 19.38 -2.90 10.42
C SER A 48 19.25 -1.38 10.29
N ASP A 49 18.73 -0.90 9.16
CA ASP A 49 18.53 0.54 8.96
C ASP A 49 17.38 1.09 9.79
N TYR A 50 16.25 0.35 9.93
CA TYR A 50 15.19 0.77 10.85
C TYR A 50 15.68 0.81 12.29
N ASP A 51 16.50 -0.16 12.72
CA ASP A 51 17.10 -0.15 14.05
C ASP A 51 18.03 1.06 14.23
N ALA A 52 18.89 1.34 13.26
CA ALA A 52 19.75 2.53 13.28
C ALA A 52 18.96 3.85 13.31
N CYS A 53 17.84 3.92 12.60
CA CYS A 53 16.94 5.06 12.69
C CYS A 53 16.39 5.24 14.11
N LEU A 54 15.95 4.16 14.74
CA LEU A 54 15.35 4.18 16.07
C LEU A 54 16.38 4.40 17.19
N ASP A 55 17.65 4.07 16.96
CA ASP A 55 18.76 4.45 17.84
C ASP A 55 18.99 5.97 17.84
N ILE A 56 18.75 6.64 16.71
CA ILE A 56 18.88 8.09 16.58
C ILE A 56 17.60 8.78 17.06
N GLU A 57 16.45 8.29 16.65
CA GLU A 57 15.12 8.85 16.91
C GLU A 57 14.17 7.77 17.39
N PRO A 58 14.16 7.45 18.70
CA PRO A 58 13.36 6.34 19.25
C PRO A 58 11.85 6.48 19.06
N ARG A 59 11.36 7.67 18.75
CA ARG A 59 9.93 7.94 18.50
C ARG A 59 9.61 8.13 17.02
N ASN A 60 10.47 7.66 16.11
CA ASN A 60 10.22 7.78 14.70
C ASN A 60 9.07 6.85 14.28
N TYR A 61 7.92 7.47 13.98
CA TYR A 61 6.69 6.79 13.58
C TYR A 61 6.90 5.86 12.37
N LEU A 62 7.54 6.38 11.31
CA LEU A 62 7.73 5.63 10.06
C LEU A 62 8.65 4.42 10.25
N ALA A 63 9.68 4.57 11.07
CA ALA A 63 10.59 3.47 11.37
C ALA A 63 9.87 2.34 12.11
N HIS A 64 9.11 2.64 13.16
CA HIS A 64 8.30 1.63 13.86
C HIS A 64 7.27 0.99 12.93
N TYR A 65 6.52 1.80 12.18
CA TYR A 65 5.49 1.28 11.29
C TYR A 65 6.07 0.32 10.23
N ASN A 66 7.10 0.74 9.53
CA ASN A 66 7.70 -0.07 8.46
C ASN A 66 8.49 -1.26 9.02
N ARG A 67 9.16 -1.13 10.18
CA ARG A 67 9.80 -2.25 10.85
C ARG A 67 8.78 -3.29 11.31
N GLY A 68 7.65 -2.84 11.85
CA GLY A 68 6.53 -3.71 12.20
C GLY A 68 6.02 -4.51 11.00
N LEU A 69 5.84 -3.87 9.84
CA LEU A 69 5.47 -4.56 8.59
C LEU A 69 6.53 -5.58 8.16
N LEU A 70 7.81 -5.20 8.23
CA LEU A 70 8.92 -6.10 7.87
C LEU A 70 8.98 -7.30 8.81
N ARG A 71 8.88 -7.10 10.13
CA ARG A 71 8.83 -8.17 11.15
C ARG A 71 7.65 -9.11 10.91
N ALA A 72 6.47 -8.57 10.62
CA ALA A 72 5.30 -9.37 10.25
C ALA A 72 5.57 -10.23 9.02
N SER A 73 6.26 -9.70 8.01
CA SER A 73 6.57 -10.43 6.78
C SER A 73 7.54 -11.60 6.99
N VAL A 74 8.45 -11.49 7.96
CA VAL A 74 9.42 -12.55 8.29
C VAL A 74 8.94 -13.48 9.42
N GLY A 75 7.75 -13.23 9.98
CA GLY A 75 7.13 -14.10 10.99
C GLY A 75 7.47 -13.78 12.43
N GLU A 76 8.03 -12.61 12.69
CA GLU A 76 8.31 -12.11 14.03
C GLU A 76 7.08 -11.39 14.61
N ASP A 77 5.94 -12.11 14.70
CA ASP A 77 4.64 -11.55 15.01
C ASP A 77 4.61 -10.76 16.32
N ASN A 78 5.25 -11.26 17.38
CA ASN A 78 5.29 -10.57 18.68
C ASN A 78 6.03 -9.23 18.60
N LEU A 79 7.19 -9.20 17.95
CA LEU A 79 7.97 -7.97 17.79
C LEU A 79 7.28 -6.97 16.86
N ALA A 80 6.56 -7.46 15.86
CA ALA A 80 5.74 -6.63 15.00
C ALA A 80 4.58 -5.98 15.78
N ILE A 81 3.94 -6.72 16.70
CA ILE A 81 2.90 -6.20 17.59
C ILE A 81 3.46 -5.09 18.48
N GLU A 82 4.67 -5.23 19.00
CA GLU A 82 5.33 -4.18 19.80
C GLU A 82 5.51 -2.89 18.99
N ASP A 83 5.99 -3.00 17.75
CA ASP A 83 6.13 -1.85 16.86
C ASP A 83 4.77 -1.20 16.56
N PHE A 84 3.73 -1.99 16.26
CA PHE A 84 2.38 -1.43 16.06
C PHE A 84 1.76 -0.87 17.34
N ASN A 85 2.06 -1.42 18.50
CA ASN A 85 1.64 -0.83 19.77
C ASN A 85 2.20 0.58 19.93
N PHE A 86 3.47 0.76 19.60
CA PHE A 86 4.10 2.09 19.63
C PHE A 86 3.44 3.05 18.63
N VAL A 87 3.18 2.61 17.41
CA VAL A 87 2.44 3.40 16.40
C VAL A 87 1.08 3.83 16.95
N LEU A 88 0.35 2.92 17.60
CA LEU A 88 -0.99 3.18 18.16
C LEU A 88 -0.97 3.97 19.47
N GLU A 89 0.17 4.02 20.17
CA GLU A 89 0.37 4.96 21.29
C GLU A 89 0.43 6.41 20.76
N LEU A 90 1.06 6.62 19.61
CA LEU A 90 1.14 7.94 18.97
C LEU A 90 -0.16 8.31 18.26
N GLU A 91 -0.78 7.35 17.59
CA GLU A 91 -2.00 7.51 16.78
C GLU A 91 -3.02 6.40 17.10
N PRO A 92 -3.80 6.52 18.18
CA PRO A 92 -4.72 5.46 18.63
C PRO A 92 -5.82 5.11 17.63
N ASP A 93 -6.16 6.01 16.74
CA ASP A 93 -7.17 5.84 15.69
C ASP A 93 -6.58 5.47 14.32
N ASN A 94 -5.30 5.10 14.26
CA ASN A 94 -4.69 4.62 13.03
C ASN A 94 -5.28 3.25 12.64
N THR A 95 -6.26 3.29 11.75
CA THR A 95 -7.01 2.10 11.34
C THR A 95 -6.17 1.06 10.62
N ILE A 96 -5.11 1.48 9.91
CA ILE A 96 -4.22 0.55 9.22
C ILE A 96 -3.35 -0.19 10.24
N ALA A 97 -2.77 0.52 11.21
CA ALA A 97 -2.00 -0.10 12.28
C ALA A 97 -2.87 -1.04 13.14
N LEU A 98 -4.10 -0.63 13.48
CA LEU A 98 -5.06 -1.48 14.17
C LEU A 98 -5.35 -2.77 13.39
N TYR A 99 -5.58 -2.67 12.08
CA TYR A 99 -5.87 -3.85 11.28
C TYR A 99 -4.66 -4.77 11.16
N ASN A 100 -3.46 -4.23 10.93
CA ASN A 100 -2.23 -5.01 10.88
C ASN A 100 -1.97 -5.72 12.22
N ARG A 101 -2.11 -5.01 13.34
CA ARG A 101 -1.97 -5.62 14.66
C ARG A 101 -3.01 -6.70 14.90
N ALA A 102 -4.25 -6.50 14.48
CA ALA A 102 -5.31 -7.50 14.62
C ALA A 102 -5.00 -8.82 13.89
N LEU A 103 -4.38 -8.74 12.71
CA LEU A 103 -3.95 -9.95 11.98
C LEU A 103 -2.86 -10.71 12.74
N LEU A 104 -1.93 -10.00 13.33
CA LEU A 104 -0.86 -10.58 14.13
C LEU A 104 -1.39 -11.18 15.45
N LEU A 105 -2.33 -10.48 16.10
CA LEU A 105 -3.01 -10.98 17.30
C LEU A 105 -3.79 -12.27 17.01
N ASP A 106 -4.45 -12.37 15.84
CA ASP A 106 -5.09 -13.63 15.41
C ASP A 106 -4.05 -14.75 15.22
N ASN A 107 -2.89 -14.44 14.63
CA ASN A 107 -1.82 -15.42 14.43
C ASN A 107 -1.28 -15.99 15.74
N ILE A 108 -1.07 -15.13 16.75
CA ILE A 108 -0.53 -15.56 18.05
C ILE A 108 -1.61 -16.10 19.01
N GLY A 109 -2.89 -16.07 18.60
CA GLY A 109 -4.03 -16.59 19.37
C GLY A 109 -4.67 -15.60 20.35
N ASP A 110 -4.27 -14.32 20.37
CA ASP A 110 -5.02 -13.29 21.11
C ASP A 110 -6.25 -12.85 20.30
N TYR A 111 -7.21 -13.73 20.23
CA TYR A 111 -8.45 -13.51 19.50
C TYR A 111 -9.26 -12.33 20.01
N ASN A 112 -9.24 -12.10 21.32
CA ASN A 112 -9.97 -11.00 21.92
C ASN A 112 -9.36 -9.64 21.55
N GLY A 113 -8.04 -9.54 21.54
CA GLY A 113 -7.32 -8.38 21.03
C GLY A 113 -7.64 -8.11 19.57
N ALA A 114 -7.56 -9.15 18.73
CA ALA A 114 -7.87 -9.06 17.29
C ALA A 114 -9.33 -8.58 17.04
N ILE A 115 -10.30 -9.12 17.77
CA ILE A 115 -11.72 -8.70 17.65
C ILE A 115 -11.90 -7.23 18.05
N ARG A 116 -11.21 -6.76 19.09
CA ARG A 116 -11.27 -5.34 19.52
C ARG A 116 -10.73 -4.42 18.43
N ASP A 117 -9.56 -4.73 17.91
CA ASP A 117 -8.90 -3.91 16.90
C ASP A 117 -9.71 -3.88 15.59
N ILE A 118 -10.16 -5.02 15.08
CA ILE A 118 -11.03 -5.08 13.89
C ILE A 118 -12.34 -4.33 14.14
N SER A 119 -12.90 -4.41 15.34
CA SER A 119 -14.15 -3.70 15.67
C SER A 119 -13.96 -2.19 15.65
N ALA A 120 -12.80 -1.69 16.09
CA ALA A 120 -12.44 -0.28 15.96
C ALA A 120 -12.34 0.14 14.49
N VAL A 121 -11.66 -0.66 13.66
CA VAL A 121 -11.57 -0.42 12.22
C VAL A 121 -12.95 -0.39 11.57
N ILE A 122 -13.81 -1.37 11.83
CA ILE A 122 -15.17 -1.43 11.26
C ILE A 122 -16.04 -0.25 11.72
N LYS A 123 -15.89 0.19 12.96
CA LYS A 123 -16.60 1.37 13.48
C LYS A 123 -16.28 2.62 12.64
N ASP A 124 -15.03 2.74 12.25
CA ASP A 124 -14.56 3.87 11.47
C ASP A 124 -14.81 3.68 9.97
N TYR A 125 -14.77 2.42 9.52
CA TYR A 125 -14.97 2.01 8.13
C TYR A 125 -16.08 0.95 8.04
N PRO A 126 -17.37 1.34 8.12
CA PRO A 126 -18.49 0.40 8.09
C PRO A 126 -18.60 -0.41 6.78
N GLU A 127 -17.91 0.01 5.74
CA GLU A 127 -17.88 -0.65 4.42
C GLU A 127 -16.63 -1.52 4.22
N PHE A 128 -15.82 -1.66 5.25
CA PHE A 128 -14.65 -2.52 5.21
C PHE A 128 -15.05 -4.00 5.36
N TRP A 129 -15.55 -4.60 4.27
CA TRP A 129 -16.12 -5.96 4.24
C TRP A 129 -15.13 -7.04 4.65
N GLU A 130 -13.85 -6.86 4.35
CA GLU A 130 -12.80 -7.78 4.79
C GLU A 130 -12.69 -7.82 6.32
N GLY A 131 -12.85 -6.69 6.98
CA GLY A 131 -12.90 -6.62 8.45
C GLY A 131 -14.03 -7.46 9.04
N TYR A 132 -15.24 -7.40 8.47
CA TYR A 132 -16.34 -8.26 8.91
C TYR A 132 -16.04 -9.74 8.69
N ARG A 133 -15.49 -10.11 7.54
CA ARG A 133 -15.10 -11.48 7.24
C ARG A 133 -14.08 -12.02 8.23
N ARG A 134 -13.03 -11.26 8.50
CA ARG A 134 -11.99 -11.61 9.46
C ARG A 134 -12.55 -11.73 10.87
N ARG A 135 -13.33 -10.75 11.31
CA ARG A 135 -13.93 -10.78 12.63
C ARG A 135 -14.87 -11.96 12.83
N ALA A 136 -15.70 -12.30 11.84
CA ALA A 136 -16.55 -13.48 11.87
C ALA A 136 -15.72 -14.76 12.03
N SER A 137 -14.64 -14.90 11.26
CA SER A 137 -13.73 -16.05 11.35
C SER A 137 -13.13 -16.18 12.76
N ILE A 138 -12.63 -15.07 13.33
CA ILE A 138 -12.02 -15.05 14.66
C ILE A 138 -13.07 -15.33 15.75
N ARG A 139 -14.29 -14.79 15.62
CA ARG A 139 -15.41 -15.05 16.54
C ARG A 139 -15.78 -16.52 16.58
N ARG A 140 -15.72 -17.23 15.46
CA ARG A 140 -15.91 -18.68 15.42
C ARG A 140 -14.84 -19.43 16.20
N LYS A 141 -13.57 -18.98 16.14
CA LYS A 141 -12.47 -19.58 16.91
C LYS A 141 -12.69 -19.48 18.44
N VAL A 142 -13.34 -18.40 18.90
CA VAL A 142 -13.65 -18.20 20.32
C VAL A 142 -15.04 -18.69 20.72
N GLY A 143 -15.80 -19.29 19.80
CA GLY A 143 -17.15 -19.82 20.07
C GLY A 143 -18.28 -18.77 20.07
N ASP A 144 -17.99 -17.50 19.67
CA ASP A 144 -19.02 -16.46 19.50
C ASP A 144 -19.74 -16.66 18.15
N THR A 145 -20.55 -17.73 18.06
CA THR A 145 -21.30 -18.05 16.85
C THR A 145 -22.31 -16.96 16.47
N TYR A 146 -23.01 -16.38 17.47
CA TYR A 146 -23.97 -15.33 17.22
C TYR A 146 -23.32 -14.07 16.64
N GLY A 147 -22.18 -13.64 17.21
CA GLY A 147 -21.42 -12.53 16.65
C GLY A 147 -20.89 -12.78 15.25
N ALA A 148 -20.45 -14.02 14.97
CA ALA A 148 -19.99 -14.41 13.64
C ALA A 148 -21.13 -14.36 12.61
N GLU A 149 -22.28 -14.93 12.91
CA GLU A 149 -23.47 -14.92 12.04
C GLU A 149 -23.95 -13.49 11.76
N ARG A 150 -23.87 -12.62 12.74
CA ARG A 150 -24.23 -11.21 12.60
C ARG A 150 -23.29 -10.48 11.61
N ASP A 151 -22.01 -10.76 11.63
CA ASP A 151 -21.04 -10.20 10.69
C ASP A 151 -21.27 -10.78 9.28
N GLU A 152 -21.53 -12.07 9.16
CA GLU A 152 -21.84 -12.74 7.90
C GLU A 152 -23.15 -12.22 7.28
N PHE A 153 -24.17 -11.95 8.09
CA PHE A 153 -25.40 -11.33 7.64
C PHE A 153 -25.14 -9.93 7.04
N LYS A 154 -24.25 -9.14 7.65
CA LYS A 154 -23.84 -7.86 7.09
C LYS A 154 -23.17 -8.00 5.72
N LEU A 155 -22.32 -9.00 5.55
CA LEU A 155 -21.68 -9.31 4.27
C LEU A 155 -22.71 -9.73 3.21
N LEU A 156 -23.68 -10.57 3.58
CA LEU A 156 -24.76 -10.98 2.68
C LEU A 156 -25.61 -9.77 2.25
N GLN A 157 -25.99 -8.92 3.20
CA GLN A 157 -26.77 -7.71 2.92
C GLN A 157 -26.03 -6.78 1.95
N ALA A 158 -24.73 -6.56 2.16
CA ALA A 158 -23.92 -5.75 1.26
C ALA A 158 -23.87 -6.31 -0.18
N ARG A 159 -23.77 -7.63 -0.31
CA ARG A 159 -23.82 -8.31 -1.64
C ARG A 159 -25.17 -8.14 -2.32
N LEU A 160 -26.26 -8.27 -1.58
CA LEU A 160 -27.61 -8.09 -2.12
C LEU A 160 -27.86 -6.64 -2.53
N ASP A 161 -27.40 -5.68 -1.75
CA ASP A 161 -27.51 -4.25 -2.07
C ASP A 161 -26.68 -3.88 -3.31
N ALA A 162 -25.47 -4.43 -3.44
CA ALA A 162 -24.66 -4.27 -4.64
C ALA A 162 -25.32 -4.89 -5.89
N ALA A 163 -25.88 -6.09 -5.75
CA ALA A 163 -26.62 -6.76 -6.84
C ALA A 163 -27.89 -5.97 -7.25
N ALA A 164 -28.52 -5.29 -6.30
CA ALA A 164 -29.68 -4.42 -6.54
C ALA A 164 -29.30 -3.02 -7.07
N GLY A 165 -28.01 -2.76 -7.34
CA GLY A 165 -27.52 -1.48 -7.86
C GLY A 165 -27.64 -0.31 -6.88
N LYS A 166 -27.82 -0.58 -5.58
CA LYS A 166 -27.84 0.48 -4.57
C LYS A 166 -26.44 1.07 -4.41
N LYS A 167 -26.33 2.39 -4.63
CA LYS A 167 -25.06 3.10 -4.39
C LYS A 167 -24.74 3.14 -2.91
N GLN A 168 -23.52 2.76 -2.58
CA GLN A 168 -23.00 2.91 -1.22
C GLN A 168 -22.74 4.40 -0.91
N PRO A 169 -22.97 4.86 0.34
CA PRO A 169 -22.70 6.24 0.70
C PRO A 169 -21.20 6.53 0.59
N VAL A 170 -20.85 7.66 -0.05
CA VAL A 170 -19.47 8.13 -0.16
C VAL A 170 -19.00 8.63 1.22
N ARG A 171 -17.93 8.06 1.72
CA ARG A 171 -17.36 8.41 3.01
C ARG A 171 -16.48 9.66 2.92
N THR A 172 -16.55 10.54 3.93
CA THR A 172 -15.58 11.61 4.14
C THR A 172 -14.33 11.07 4.86
N ARG A 173 -13.13 11.38 4.33
CA ARG A 173 -11.83 10.97 4.92
C ARG A 173 -11.66 11.54 6.33
N LYS A 174 -11.10 10.75 7.23
CA LYS A 174 -10.75 11.18 8.57
C LYS A 174 -9.45 11.98 8.60
N LYS A 175 -9.28 12.78 9.66
CA LYS A 175 -8.09 13.60 9.90
C LYS A 175 -6.81 12.76 10.06
N SER A 176 -6.91 11.54 10.59
CA SER A 176 -5.78 10.59 10.73
C SER A 176 -5.25 10.10 9.37
N GLU A 177 -6.14 9.84 8.41
CA GLU A 177 -5.73 9.43 7.06
C GLU A 177 -4.99 10.55 6.33
N LYS A 178 -5.47 11.79 6.51
CA LYS A 178 -4.77 12.96 5.99
C LYS A 178 -3.38 13.12 6.60
N ARG A 179 -3.24 12.83 7.92
CA ARG A 179 -1.92 12.88 8.59
C ARG A 179 -0.95 11.85 8.03
N ILE A 180 -1.39 10.64 7.72
CA ILE A 180 -0.54 9.61 7.09
C ILE A 180 -0.09 10.06 5.71
N GLU A 181 -0.98 10.66 4.92
CA GLU A 181 -0.64 11.28 3.63
C GLU A 181 0.32 12.47 3.83
N ASP A 182 0.09 13.31 4.84
CA ASP A 182 0.96 14.45 5.17
C ASP A 182 2.36 13.99 5.62
N TYR A 183 2.47 12.92 6.44
CA TYR A 183 3.77 12.33 6.79
C TYR A 183 4.46 11.68 5.59
N ALA A 184 3.70 11.08 4.69
CA ALA A 184 4.22 10.55 3.45
C ALA A 184 4.78 11.67 2.57
N ALA A 185 4.04 12.80 2.45
CA ALA A 185 4.46 13.96 1.70
C ALA A 185 5.72 14.64 2.29
N LEU A 186 5.83 14.73 3.63
CA LEU A 186 7.02 15.29 4.30
C LEU A 186 8.30 14.50 4.03
N VAL A 187 8.19 13.20 3.79
CA VAL A 187 9.35 12.37 3.40
C VAL A 187 9.69 12.55 1.91
N GLU A 188 8.71 12.98 1.10
CA GLU A 188 8.86 13.28 -0.33
C GLU A 188 9.41 14.69 -0.58
N GLU A 189 9.13 15.68 0.29
CA GLU A 189 9.61 17.05 0.14
C GLU A 189 11.12 17.21 0.28
N ASP A 190 11.83 16.27 0.95
CA ASP A 190 13.29 16.25 1.02
C ASP A 190 13.95 15.60 -0.22
N THR A 191 13.20 15.02 -1.13
CA THR A 191 13.68 14.53 -2.41
C THR A 191 13.16 15.45 -3.51
N HIS A 192 14.08 16.23 -4.13
CA HIS A 192 13.81 17.09 -5.27
C HIS A 192 12.81 16.47 -6.25
N GLU A 193 11.86 17.32 -6.66
CA GLU A 193 10.85 17.12 -7.68
C GLU A 193 11.35 16.27 -8.87
N GLU A 194 11.12 14.96 -8.82
CA GLU A 194 10.92 14.13 -10.01
C GLU A 194 9.91 13.05 -9.65
N GLU A 195 8.78 13.12 -10.33
CA GLU A 195 7.64 12.26 -10.34
C GLU A 195 7.92 10.79 -9.97
N ASN A 196 7.61 10.41 -8.74
CA ASN A 196 7.48 9.02 -8.37
C ASN A 196 6.11 8.77 -7.73
N GLU A 197 5.10 8.71 -8.58
CA GLU A 197 3.72 8.28 -8.25
C GLU A 197 3.66 6.88 -7.62
N TYR A 198 4.78 6.14 -7.61
CA TYR A 198 4.86 4.74 -7.17
C TYR A 198 4.98 4.56 -5.65
N VAL A 199 5.37 5.58 -4.90
CA VAL A 199 5.69 5.41 -3.48
C VAL A 199 4.46 5.47 -2.57
N SER A 200 3.37 6.14 -3.00
CA SER A 200 2.17 6.30 -2.20
C SER A 200 1.26 5.06 -2.15
N GLU A 201 1.30 4.20 -3.17
CA GLU A 201 0.40 3.04 -3.23
C GLU A 201 0.77 1.88 -2.31
N TYR A 202 2.03 1.78 -1.91
CA TYR A 202 2.53 0.67 -1.07
C TYR A 202 2.62 0.99 0.41
N ARG A 203 2.51 2.27 0.80
CA ARG A 203 2.50 2.65 2.20
C ARG A 203 1.19 2.25 2.85
N GLY A 204 1.24 1.30 3.76
CA GLY A 204 0.10 0.89 4.57
C GLY A 204 -0.83 -0.15 3.95
N LYS A 205 -0.48 -0.77 2.84
CA LYS A 205 -1.22 -1.96 2.38
C LYS A 205 -0.78 -3.17 3.19
N VAL A 206 -1.74 -3.78 3.86
CA VAL A 206 -1.54 -5.05 4.58
C VAL A 206 -1.08 -6.10 3.59
N GLN A 207 0.15 -6.58 3.76
CA GLN A 207 0.62 -7.76 3.04
C GLN A 207 -0.03 -8.98 3.67
N ASN A 208 -1.19 -9.37 3.18
CA ASN A 208 -1.80 -10.63 3.54
C ASN A 208 -1.05 -11.75 2.83
N ARG A 209 -0.34 -12.62 3.57
CA ARG A 209 0.35 -13.80 3.03
C ARG A 209 -0.56 -14.74 2.22
N GLN A 210 -1.86 -14.62 2.39
CA GLN A 210 -2.87 -15.42 1.69
C GLN A 210 -3.67 -14.61 0.65
N ALA A 211 -3.43 -13.32 0.52
CA ALA A 211 -4.01 -12.56 -0.57
C ALA A 211 -3.28 -12.95 -1.85
N GLU A 212 -3.97 -13.57 -2.78
CA GLU A 212 -3.53 -13.56 -4.17
C GLU A 212 -3.34 -12.10 -4.56
N LEU A 213 -2.09 -11.68 -4.66
CA LEU A 213 -1.71 -10.41 -5.25
C LEU A 213 -2.21 -10.44 -6.68
N ARG A 214 -3.40 -9.92 -6.93
CA ARG A 214 -3.78 -9.55 -8.27
C ARG A 214 -2.94 -8.33 -8.60
N PRO A 215 -1.94 -8.46 -9.49
CA PRO A 215 -1.18 -7.31 -9.94
C PRO A 215 -2.20 -6.29 -10.44
N GLN A 216 -2.10 -5.05 -9.98
CA GLN A 216 -2.86 -3.98 -10.61
C GLN A 216 -2.41 -3.89 -12.06
N PRO A 217 -3.33 -3.68 -13.00
CA PRO A 217 -2.95 -3.60 -14.40
C PRO A 217 -1.91 -2.49 -14.58
N VAL A 218 -0.74 -2.88 -15.07
CA VAL A 218 0.31 -1.93 -15.46
C VAL A 218 -0.14 -1.36 -16.79
N TYR A 219 -0.54 -0.09 -16.80
CA TYR A 219 -0.90 0.58 -18.03
C TYR A 219 0.35 0.92 -18.82
N SER A 220 0.42 0.49 -20.06
CA SER A 220 1.45 0.89 -21.01
C SER A 220 0.90 1.97 -21.95
N LEU A 221 1.76 2.91 -22.33
CA LEU A 221 1.43 3.90 -23.33
C LEU A 221 1.53 3.23 -24.72
N ALA A 222 0.42 3.14 -25.41
CA ALA A 222 0.36 2.61 -26.77
C ALA A 222 -0.08 3.70 -27.75
N TYR A 223 0.43 3.66 -29.00
CA TYR A 223 -0.03 4.52 -30.07
C TYR A 223 -0.52 3.69 -31.26
N TYR A 224 -1.60 4.15 -31.87
CA TYR A 224 -2.21 3.50 -33.03
C TYR A 224 -2.34 4.48 -34.19
N LYS A 225 -2.13 4.01 -35.39
CA LYS A 225 -2.26 4.79 -36.61
C LYS A 225 -3.69 5.08 -37.02
N LYS A 226 -4.67 4.31 -36.52
CA LYS A 226 -6.11 4.47 -36.76
C LYS A 226 -6.87 4.09 -35.50
N GLU A 227 -7.98 4.78 -35.26
CA GLU A 227 -8.99 4.37 -34.28
C GLU A 227 -9.34 2.89 -34.52
N SER A 228 -8.97 2.07 -33.58
CA SER A 228 -9.39 0.68 -33.57
C SER A 228 -10.74 0.64 -32.88
N GLU A 229 -11.79 0.43 -33.63
CA GLU A 229 -13.16 0.30 -33.12
C GLU A 229 -13.36 -0.87 -32.13
N THR A 230 -12.29 -1.61 -31.82
CA THR A 230 -12.39 -2.90 -31.12
C THR A 230 -11.59 -2.98 -29.84
N ASN A 231 -11.12 -1.87 -29.23
CA ASN A 231 -10.36 -1.97 -27.99
C ASN A 231 -11.16 -1.48 -26.77
N PRO A 232 -11.89 -2.37 -26.04
CA PRO A 232 -12.73 -1.99 -24.91
C PRO A 232 -11.95 -1.69 -23.62
N TYR A 233 -10.60 -1.70 -23.63
CA TYR A 233 -9.76 -1.61 -22.44
C TYR A 233 -8.81 -0.39 -22.46
N VAL A 234 -9.29 0.73 -22.93
CA VAL A 234 -8.55 1.99 -22.89
C VAL A 234 -8.89 2.71 -21.59
N ALA A 235 -7.89 2.93 -20.74
CA ALA A 235 -8.06 3.74 -19.55
C ALA A 235 -8.14 5.23 -19.92
N TYR A 236 -9.06 5.95 -19.28
CA TYR A 236 -9.21 7.39 -19.49
C TYR A 236 -8.10 8.15 -18.76
N CYS A 237 -7.42 9.05 -19.48
CA CYS A 237 -6.48 10.01 -18.92
C CYS A 237 -6.73 11.39 -19.51
N SER A 238 -7.10 12.35 -18.67
CA SER A 238 -7.43 13.71 -19.09
C SER A 238 -6.26 14.46 -19.72
N GLU A 239 -5.04 14.14 -19.35
CA GLU A 239 -3.81 14.74 -19.89
C GLU A 239 -3.49 14.21 -21.26
N LEU A 240 -3.67 12.90 -21.45
CA LEU A 240 -3.53 12.26 -22.76
C LEU A 240 -4.55 12.80 -23.76
N GLU A 241 -5.76 13.06 -23.32
CA GLU A 241 -6.81 13.65 -24.14
C GLU A 241 -6.44 15.08 -24.58
N LYS A 242 -5.85 15.87 -23.67
CA LYS A 242 -5.35 17.22 -23.99
C LYS A 242 -4.20 17.16 -25.03
N LEU A 243 -3.26 16.20 -24.87
CA LEU A 243 -2.18 16.00 -25.81
C LEU A 243 -2.68 15.55 -27.19
N ASN A 244 -3.63 14.64 -27.24
CA ASN A 244 -4.27 14.19 -28.48
C ASN A 244 -5.05 15.33 -29.15
N ALA A 245 -5.77 16.14 -28.36
CA ALA A 245 -6.52 17.30 -28.85
C ALA A 245 -5.60 18.43 -29.38
N ALA A 246 -4.43 18.59 -28.79
CA ALA A 246 -3.43 19.57 -29.23
C ALA A 246 -2.73 19.17 -30.54
N ARG A 247 -2.93 17.95 -31.04
CA ARG A 247 -2.33 17.40 -32.27
C ARG A 247 -0.81 17.59 -32.36
N VAL A 248 -0.12 17.53 -31.23
CA VAL A 248 1.34 17.68 -31.16
C VAL A 248 2.04 16.48 -31.80
N LEU A 249 1.39 15.32 -31.79
CA LEU A 249 1.88 14.08 -32.42
C LEU A 249 0.97 13.69 -33.59
N PRO A 250 1.52 13.10 -34.66
CA PRO A 250 0.74 12.63 -35.80
C PRO A 250 -0.10 11.40 -35.53
N GLN A 251 -0.02 10.86 -34.33
CA GLN A 251 -0.66 9.62 -33.88
C GLN A 251 -1.41 9.88 -32.58
N GLN A 252 -2.51 9.14 -32.35
CA GLN A 252 -3.23 9.19 -31.08
C GLN A 252 -2.60 8.26 -30.05
N LEU A 253 -2.44 8.76 -28.82
CA LEU A 253 -1.90 8.03 -27.69
C LEU A 253 -3.04 7.47 -26.84
N TYR A 254 -2.90 6.21 -26.39
CA TYR A 254 -3.85 5.52 -25.55
C TYR A 254 -3.13 4.84 -24.38
N LEU A 255 -3.79 4.78 -23.23
CA LEU A 255 -3.38 3.93 -22.11
C LEU A 255 -4.07 2.58 -22.23
N THR A 256 -3.31 1.50 -22.23
CA THR A 256 -3.84 0.14 -22.29
C THR A 256 -3.22 -0.74 -21.22
N ASP A 257 -4.01 -1.62 -20.63
CA ASP A 257 -3.59 -2.64 -19.67
C ASP A 257 -3.03 -3.90 -20.35
N ARG A 258 -2.99 -3.93 -21.67
CA ARG A 258 -2.46 -5.06 -22.43
C ARG A 258 -1.10 -4.71 -23.05
N GLU A 259 -0.14 -5.60 -22.89
CA GLU A 259 1.03 -5.65 -23.74
C GLU A 259 0.58 -6.01 -25.16
N ALA A 260 0.37 -5.00 -25.99
CA ALA A 260 0.25 -5.23 -27.42
C ALA A 260 1.68 -5.26 -27.99
N PRO A 261 2.19 -6.41 -28.45
CA PRO A 261 3.47 -6.45 -29.12
C PRO A 261 3.40 -5.53 -30.34
N LEU A 262 4.31 -4.56 -30.42
CA LEU A 262 4.50 -3.75 -31.60
C LEU A 262 4.76 -4.71 -32.75
N THR A 263 3.92 -4.70 -33.77
CA THR A 263 4.19 -5.46 -34.99
C THR A 263 5.35 -4.80 -35.70
N GLU A 264 6.21 -5.58 -36.42
CA GLU A 264 7.39 -5.09 -37.14
C GLU A 264 7.08 -3.87 -38.01
N LYS A 265 5.85 -3.75 -38.56
CA LYS A 265 5.38 -2.57 -39.28
C LYS A 265 5.17 -1.29 -38.44
N GLN A 266 5.20 -1.38 -37.10
CA GLN A 266 5.03 -0.26 -36.19
C GLN A 266 6.38 0.28 -35.67
N THR A 267 7.45 -0.49 -35.84
CA THR A 267 8.82 -0.10 -35.46
C THR A 267 9.58 0.60 -36.57
N GLU A 268 9.11 0.57 -37.83
CA GLU A 268 9.79 1.19 -39.00
C GLU A 268 9.29 2.62 -39.28
N MET A 269 8.81 3.35 -38.31
CA MET A 269 8.46 4.76 -38.38
C MET A 269 9.00 5.51 -37.17
#